data_310978e9598d96124f14fdd2abe75060
#
_entry.id   310978e9598d96124f14fdd2abe75060
#
_cell.length_a   1.000
_cell.length_b   1.000
_cell.length_c   1.000
_cell.angle_alpha   90.00
_cell.angle_beta   90.00
_cell.angle_gamma   90.00
#
_symmetry.space_group_name_H-M   'P 1'
#
loop_
_entity.id
_entity.type
_entity.pdbx_description
1 polymer ?
#
loop_
_entity_poly.entity_id
_entity_poly.type
_entity_poly.pdbx_seq_one_letter_code
_entity_poly.pdbx_strand_id
1 'polypeptide(L)'
;MTGCASGKQETAAPEAAQTESPAAEETTAEPEQTEEVPAEEEAPKAPETVSFTDSLGRTVELPADITRIAPSGAVATMILAAIAPECMVTINAAPSESQMAFLPANLAALPETGQMYGSKANLNLETLLAADPQVVIDLGDKKGDMTEDLDALQEQIGIPVIFIEADLPHMAAAFRTLGGLLSGKADRGEALAALVDRTTTMAEENAAKITDDMRVRVMYTTGEDGLGTNAAGSMQAQVLDMVGVENAVVVEDVSNKGGGNIISLEQLYNFDPDVILFADGSIYSTVTDDSAWSQLTAISTGKYYEVPGSPYNWLSGPPSMNMILGVWWLGNLIYPEIYDYDMQTMTQELYKTLWGYELSSEEVTALLGNSTLKAAAQ
;
A
#
# COMPACT_ATOMS: atom_id res chain seq x y z
N MET A 1 -29.64 -46.30 -34.48
CA MET A 1 -30.50 -47.26 -33.72
C MET A 1 -30.83 -46.54 -32.46
N THR A 2 -32.03 -46.00 -32.43
CA THR A 2 -33.24 -46.40 -31.68
C THR A 2 -33.03 -46.27 -30.16
N GLY A 3 -33.81 -45.56 -29.37
CA GLY A 3 -35.08 -44.88 -29.46
C GLY A 3 -35.43 -44.31 -28.08
N CYS A 4 -36.18 -43.24 -27.98
CA CYS A 4 -37.56 -43.06 -27.53
C CYS A 4 -37.91 -43.73 -26.21
N ALA A 5 -38.63 -43.15 -25.22
CA ALA A 5 -39.74 -42.23 -25.17
C ALA A 5 -39.99 -41.88 -23.68
N SER A 6 -40.39 -40.68 -23.30
CA SER A 6 -41.80 -40.19 -23.17
C SER A 6 -42.61 -40.75 -22.00
N GLY A 7 -43.13 -39.89 -21.13
CA GLY A 7 -44.20 -40.17 -20.16
C GLY A 7 -44.63 -38.96 -19.37
N LYS A 8 -45.67 -38.25 -19.88
CA LYS A 8 -46.54 -37.27 -19.20
C LYS A 8 -47.52 -37.96 -18.26
N GLN A 9 -47.96 -37.18 -17.26
CA GLN A 9 -49.37 -37.09 -16.75
C GLN A 9 -49.36 -36.21 -15.51
N GLU A 10 -49.90 -35.05 -15.43
CA GLU A 10 -51.25 -34.42 -15.49
C GLU A 10 -52.30 -35.00 -14.53
N THR A 11 -53.00 -34.07 -13.87
CA THR A 11 -54.31 -34.00 -13.19
C THR A 11 -54.20 -33.86 -11.65
N ALA A 12 -55.05 -33.08 -10.97
CA ALA A 12 -56.07 -32.10 -11.20
C ALA A 12 -56.44 -31.48 -9.85
N ALA A 13 -56.98 -30.27 -9.83
CA ALA A 13 -57.68 -29.70 -8.68
C ALA A 13 -59.13 -30.28 -8.57
N PRO A 14 -59.86 -30.16 -7.46
CA PRO A 14 -60.98 -29.24 -7.40
C PRO A 14 -61.13 -28.50 -6.02
N GLU A 15 -61.61 -27.29 -6.03
CA GLU A 15 -62.99 -26.78 -6.04
C GLU A 15 -63.51 -26.36 -4.63
N ALA A 16 -64.16 -25.24 -4.63
CA ALA A 16 -64.67 -24.35 -3.62
C ALA A 16 -65.83 -24.89 -2.73
N ALA A 17 -65.99 -24.22 -1.59
CA ALA A 17 -67.36 -24.03 -1.01
C ALA A 17 -67.43 -22.71 -0.22
N GLN A 18 -68.38 -21.89 -0.66
CA GLN A 18 -68.95 -20.72 0.02
C GLN A 18 -69.85 -21.16 1.19
N THR A 19 -69.99 -20.30 2.20
CA THR A 19 -71.30 -19.92 2.82
C THR A 19 -71.07 -18.84 3.88
N GLU A 20 -71.64 -17.70 3.62
CA GLU A 20 -72.75 -16.96 4.27
C GLU A 20 -72.47 -16.21 5.58
N SER A 21 -72.68 -14.90 5.46
CA SER A 21 -72.93 -13.90 6.51
C SER A 21 -74.32 -14.02 7.13
N PRO A 22 -74.59 -13.54 8.33
CA PRO A 22 -75.49 -12.42 8.43
C PRO A 22 -75.17 -11.35 9.51
N ALA A 23 -75.57 -10.13 9.08
CA ALA A 23 -76.30 -9.05 9.76
C ALA A 23 -75.74 -8.35 11.02
N ALA A 24 -75.67 -7.09 10.84
CA ALA A 24 -75.63 -5.87 11.60
C ALA A 24 -76.26 -5.83 13.01
N GLU A 25 -75.56 -5.10 13.92
CA GLU A 25 -76.17 -4.28 14.94
C GLU A 25 -75.42 -2.95 15.09
N GLU A 26 -76.13 -1.85 14.92
CA GLU A 26 -75.72 -0.48 15.15
C GLU A 26 -75.54 -0.26 16.67
N THR A 27 -74.40 0.36 17.08
CA THR A 27 -74.35 1.09 18.34
C THR A 27 -73.52 2.35 18.18
N THR A 28 -74.13 3.43 18.52
CA THR A 28 -73.82 4.85 18.56
C THR A 28 -72.38 5.19 18.97
N ALA A 29 -71.79 6.11 18.18
CA ALA A 29 -70.52 6.77 18.40
C ALA A 29 -70.57 7.86 19.49
N GLU A 30 -69.59 7.87 20.35
CA GLU A 30 -69.13 9.00 21.17
C GLU A 30 -67.73 9.42 20.64
N PRO A 31 -67.39 10.75 20.51
CA PRO A 31 -66.17 11.16 19.85
C PRO A 31 -64.97 11.04 20.81
N GLU A 32 -64.09 10.14 20.47
CA GLU A 32 -62.74 10.07 21.07
C GLU A 32 -61.89 11.24 20.61
N GLN A 33 -61.38 11.98 21.59
CA GLN A 33 -60.39 13.04 21.38
C GLN A 33 -59.13 12.42 20.82
N THR A 34 -58.71 12.84 19.64
CA THR A 34 -57.40 12.57 19.05
C THR A 34 -56.38 13.38 19.84
N GLU A 35 -55.58 12.73 20.71
CA GLU A 35 -54.31 13.28 21.19
C GLU A 35 -53.40 13.42 20.01
N GLU A 36 -53.04 14.65 19.66
CA GLU A 36 -51.91 14.98 18.77
C GLU A 36 -50.61 14.41 19.41
N VAL A 37 -50.07 13.35 18.84
CA VAL A 37 -48.70 12.88 19.11
C VAL A 37 -47.76 14.00 18.59
N PRO A 38 -46.89 14.56 19.44
CA PRO A 38 -45.91 15.53 18.96
C PRO A 38 -45.06 14.91 17.85
N ALA A 39 -44.93 15.57 16.72
CA ALA A 39 -44.02 15.19 15.65
C ALA A 39 -42.61 15.05 16.26
N GLU A 40 -42.05 13.88 16.14
CA GLU A 40 -40.63 13.61 16.50
C GLU A 40 -39.78 14.56 15.64
N GLU A 41 -39.12 15.51 16.31
CA GLU A 41 -38.23 16.48 15.69
C GLU A 41 -37.08 15.66 15.08
N GLU A 42 -37.09 15.51 13.73
CA GLU A 42 -36.01 14.83 12.99
C GLU A 42 -34.69 15.46 13.42
N ALA A 43 -33.80 14.67 13.99
CA ALA A 43 -32.43 15.09 14.30
C ALA A 43 -31.79 15.70 13.04
N PRO A 44 -31.01 16.78 13.17
CA PRO A 44 -30.43 17.46 12.00
C PRO A 44 -29.63 16.46 11.18
N LYS A 45 -30.04 16.30 9.93
CA LYS A 45 -29.36 15.42 8.97
C LYS A 45 -27.91 15.86 8.88
N ALA A 46 -26.97 14.93 9.06
CA ALA A 46 -25.54 15.23 8.94
C ALA A 46 -25.26 15.90 7.58
N PRO A 47 -24.33 16.86 7.50
CA PRO A 47 -24.04 17.54 6.25
C PRO A 47 -23.68 16.53 5.17
N GLU A 48 -24.18 16.74 3.95
CA GLU A 48 -23.94 15.87 2.81
C GLU A 48 -22.48 15.95 2.31
N THR A 49 -21.78 17.07 2.62
CA THR A 49 -20.38 17.31 2.29
C THR A 49 -19.63 17.91 3.48
N VAL A 50 -18.31 17.71 3.50
CA VAL A 50 -17.35 18.32 4.44
C VAL A 50 -16.22 18.98 3.66
N SER A 51 -15.76 20.13 4.13
CA SER A 51 -14.62 20.82 3.54
C SER A 51 -13.32 20.22 4.07
N PHE A 52 -12.44 19.79 3.19
CA PHE A 52 -11.14 19.21 3.51
C PHE A 52 -10.01 20.04 2.90
N THR A 53 -8.99 20.36 3.70
CA THR A 53 -7.76 20.99 3.19
C THR A 53 -6.69 19.92 3.03
N ASP A 54 -6.26 19.69 1.80
CA ASP A 54 -5.26 18.69 1.46
C ASP A 54 -3.81 19.13 1.74
N SER A 55 -2.84 18.26 1.54
CA SER A 55 -1.43 18.54 1.83
C SER A 55 -0.79 19.59 0.91
N LEU A 56 -1.46 19.99 -0.16
CA LEU A 56 -1.07 21.13 -1.03
C LEU A 56 -1.69 22.44 -0.58
N GLY A 57 -2.59 22.43 0.43
CA GLY A 57 -3.33 23.58 0.90
C GLY A 57 -4.58 23.88 0.05
N ARG A 58 -4.99 22.97 -0.83
CA ARG A 58 -6.23 23.06 -1.61
C ARG A 58 -7.41 22.72 -0.70
N THR A 59 -8.49 23.48 -0.80
CA THR A 59 -9.73 23.18 -0.11
C THR A 59 -10.68 22.47 -1.08
N VAL A 60 -11.07 21.24 -0.74
CA VAL A 60 -11.90 20.36 -1.57
C VAL A 60 -13.13 19.93 -0.78
N GLU A 61 -14.32 20.04 -1.38
CA GLU A 61 -15.55 19.53 -0.78
C GLU A 61 -15.66 18.02 -1.02
N LEU A 62 -15.72 17.25 0.05
CA LEU A 62 -15.81 15.79 0.03
C LEU A 62 -17.16 15.32 0.54
N PRO A 63 -17.68 14.16 0.09
CA PRO A 63 -18.80 13.51 0.75
C PRO A 63 -18.49 13.25 2.23
N ALA A 64 -19.47 13.46 3.10
CA ALA A 64 -19.29 13.22 4.55
C ALA A 64 -19.12 11.74 4.90
N ASP A 65 -19.58 10.83 4.05
CA ASP A 65 -19.47 9.37 4.20
C ASP A 65 -18.75 8.78 2.98
N ILE A 66 -17.44 8.53 3.11
CA ILE A 66 -16.58 8.04 2.04
C ILE A 66 -16.40 6.52 2.20
N THR A 67 -16.97 5.76 1.28
CA THR A 67 -16.90 4.30 1.21
C THR A 67 -16.43 3.77 -0.16
N ARG A 68 -16.21 4.67 -1.15
CA ARG A 68 -15.80 4.33 -2.51
C ARG A 68 -14.65 5.23 -2.95
N ILE A 69 -13.46 4.67 -3.04
CA ILE A 69 -12.22 5.42 -3.32
C ILE A 69 -11.49 4.85 -4.52
N ALA A 70 -10.79 5.71 -5.24
CA ALA A 70 -9.89 5.33 -6.32
C ALA A 70 -8.48 5.85 -6.06
N PRO A 71 -7.42 5.02 -6.22
CA PRO A 71 -6.04 5.47 -6.14
C PRO A 71 -5.62 6.21 -7.41
N SER A 72 -4.75 7.22 -7.28
CA SER A 72 -4.12 7.91 -8.40
C SER A 72 -3.01 7.08 -9.09
N GLY A 73 -2.47 6.07 -8.41
CA GLY A 73 -1.35 5.28 -8.88
C GLY A 73 -0.84 4.25 -7.88
N ALA A 74 0.36 3.73 -8.10
CA ALA A 74 0.90 2.60 -7.35
C ALA A 74 1.10 2.86 -5.85
N VAL A 75 1.66 4.03 -5.48
CA VAL A 75 1.86 4.40 -4.05
C VAL A 75 0.52 4.51 -3.34
N ALA A 76 -0.44 5.21 -3.96
CA ALA A 76 -1.80 5.33 -3.42
C ALA A 76 -2.49 3.96 -3.28
N THR A 77 -2.34 3.08 -4.28
CA THR A 77 -2.86 1.71 -4.22
C THR A 77 -2.34 0.96 -3.00
N MET A 78 -1.04 0.99 -2.74
CA MET A 78 -0.44 0.27 -1.61
C MET A 78 -0.97 0.76 -0.26
N ILE A 79 -1.03 2.07 -0.07
CA ILE A 79 -1.48 2.68 1.19
C ILE A 79 -2.98 2.44 1.41
N LEU A 80 -3.80 2.65 0.36
CA LEU A 80 -5.24 2.45 0.44
C LEU A 80 -5.61 0.97 0.64
N ALA A 81 -4.86 0.04 0.03
CA ALA A 81 -5.02 -1.39 0.24
C ALA A 81 -4.71 -1.83 1.68
N ALA A 82 -3.83 -1.12 2.38
CA ALA A 82 -3.53 -1.41 3.79
C ALA A 82 -4.61 -0.89 4.75
N ILE A 83 -5.20 0.27 4.47
CA ILE A 83 -6.16 0.89 5.39
C ILE A 83 -7.62 0.54 5.09
N ALA A 84 -8.01 0.48 3.82
CA ALA A 84 -9.42 0.33 3.40
C ALA A 84 -9.56 -0.42 2.06
N PRO A 85 -9.04 -1.66 1.93
CA PRO A 85 -9.11 -2.40 0.67
C PRO A 85 -10.54 -2.60 0.17
N GLU A 86 -11.51 -2.76 1.07
CA GLU A 86 -12.93 -2.93 0.74
C GLU A 86 -13.61 -1.65 0.21
N CYS A 87 -13.03 -0.48 0.46
CA CYS A 87 -13.51 0.79 -0.09
C CYS A 87 -12.98 1.07 -1.50
N MET A 88 -11.93 0.37 -1.93
CA MET A 88 -11.33 0.56 -3.24
C MET A 88 -12.28 0.06 -4.33
N VAL A 89 -12.55 0.91 -5.33
CA VAL A 89 -13.36 0.57 -6.51
C VAL A 89 -12.54 0.42 -7.77
N THR A 90 -11.28 0.82 -7.74
CA THR A 90 -10.28 0.61 -8.81
C THR A 90 -8.91 0.30 -8.21
N ILE A 91 -8.00 -0.14 -9.06
CA ILE A 91 -6.59 -0.34 -8.74
C ILE A 91 -5.72 0.21 -9.88
N ASN A 92 -4.48 0.62 -9.59
CA ASN A 92 -3.60 1.12 -10.66
C ASN A 92 -3.20 0.03 -11.66
N ALA A 93 -2.90 -1.17 -11.18
CA ALA A 93 -2.58 -2.35 -11.97
C ALA A 93 -2.91 -3.61 -11.17
N ALA A 94 -3.30 -4.68 -11.85
CA ALA A 94 -3.57 -5.97 -11.20
C ALA A 94 -2.32 -6.46 -10.45
N PRO A 95 -2.45 -6.89 -9.18
CA PRO A 95 -1.33 -7.49 -8.47
C PRO A 95 -0.93 -8.82 -9.13
N SER A 96 0.37 -9.12 -9.13
CA SER A 96 0.88 -10.42 -9.58
C SER A 96 0.38 -11.56 -8.67
N GLU A 97 0.47 -12.79 -9.15
CA GLU A 97 0.11 -13.98 -8.36
C GLU A 97 0.90 -14.07 -7.05
N SER A 98 2.19 -13.74 -7.08
CA SER A 98 3.04 -13.69 -5.87
C SER A 98 2.64 -12.60 -4.89
N GLN A 99 2.18 -11.44 -5.36
CA GLN A 99 1.65 -10.39 -4.50
C GLN A 99 0.31 -10.79 -3.88
N MET A 100 -0.59 -11.41 -4.68
CA MET A 100 -1.92 -11.83 -4.22
C MET A 100 -1.87 -12.90 -3.13
N ALA A 101 -0.75 -13.61 -2.97
CA ALA A 101 -0.56 -14.52 -1.84
C ALA A 101 -0.68 -13.81 -0.47
N PHE A 102 -0.37 -12.52 -0.41
CA PHE A 102 -0.31 -11.74 0.83
C PHE A 102 -1.32 -10.59 0.91
N LEU A 103 -1.92 -10.21 -0.21
CA LEU A 103 -2.81 -9.06 -0.30
C LEU A 103 -4.29 -9.45 -0.16
N PRO A 104 -5.18 -8.52 0.25
CA PRO A 104 -6.61 -8.77 0.30
C PRO A 104 -7.18 -9.25 -1.03
N ALA A 105 -7.94 -10.36 -0.99
CA ALA A 105 -8.40 -11.07 -2.20
C ALA A 105 -9.28 -10.24 -3.14
N ASN A 106 -10.00 -9.23 -2.62
CA ASN A 106 -10.86 -8.35 -3.43
C ASN A 106 -10.07 -7.51 -4.44
N LEU A 107 -8.78 -7.26 -4.20
CA LEU A 107 -7.96 -6.42 -5.09
C LEU A 107 -7.79 -7.03 -6.49
N ALA A 108 -7.76 -8.36 -6.60
CA ALA A 108 -7.61 -9.06 -7.88
C ALA A 108 -8.77 -8.82 -8.87
N ALA A 109 -9.94 -8.44 -8.37
CA ALA A 109 -11.13 -8.24 -9.20
C ALA A 109 -11.40 -6.78 -9.55
N LEU A 110 -10.59 -5.83 -9.05
CA LEU A 110 -10.79 -4.42 -9.30
C LEU A 110 -10.37 -4.03 -10.72
N PRO A 111 -11.12 -3.14 -11.39
CA PRO A 111 -10.76 -2.61 -12.69
C PRO A 111 -9.45 -1.78 -12.58
N GLU A 112 -8.57 -1.96 -13.57
CA GLU A 112 -7.29 -1.28 -13.65
C GLU A 112 -7.44 0.11 -14.28
N THR A 113 -6.99 1.15 -13.57
CA THR A 113 -7.03 2.53 -14.06
C THR A 113 -5.69 3.08 -14.54
N GLY A 114 -4.59 2.35 -14.33
CA GLY A 114 -3.27 2.91 -14.59
C GLY A 114 -2.83 3.91 -13.52
N GLN A 115 -2.01 4.89 -13.89
CA GLN A 115 -1.48 5.86 -12.94
C GLN A 115 -1.36 7.26 -13.51
N MET A 116 -1.54 8.27 -12.65
CA MET A 116 -1.51 9.67 -13.02
C MET A 116 -0.09 10.18 -13.28
N TYR A 117 0.88 9.74 -12.49
CA TYR A 117 2.26 10.22 -12.51
C TYR A 117 3.28 9.12 -12.83
N GLY A 118 4.51 9.55 -13.09
CA GLY A 118 5.67 8.69 -13.33
C GLY A 118 5.94 8.40 -14.80
N SER A 119 6.98 7.61 -15.07
CA SER A 119 7.42 7.28 -16.44
C SER A 119 6.41 6.43 -17.22
N LYS A 120 5.43 5.84 -16.52
CA LYS A 120 4.36 5.01 -17.09
C LYS A 120 2.98 5.64 -16.89
N ALA A 121 2.91 6.97 -16.79
CA ALA A 121 1.63 7.67 -16.65
C ALA A 121 0.69 7.30 -17.81
N ASN A 122 -0.46 6.73 -17.47
CA ASN A 122 -1.43 6.17 -18.42
C ASN A 122 -2.84 6.08 -17.83
N LEU A 123 -3.23 7.05 -16.98
CA LEU A 123 -4.53 7.03 -16.29
C LEU A 123 -5.70 6.90 -17.28
N ASN A 124 -6.52 5.87 -17.10
CA ASN A 124 -7.69 5.60 -17.92
C ASN A 124 -8.94 6.22 -17.25
N LEU A 125 -9.34 7.37 -17.74
CA LEU A 125 -10.48 8.12 -17.20
C LEU A 125 -11.82 7.42 -17.44
N GLU A 126 -11.98 6.67 -18.54
CA GLU A 126 -13.21 5.93 -18.82
C GLU A 126 -13.44 4.85 -17.76
N THR A 127 -12.41 4.05 -17.47
CA THR A 127 -12.48 3.03 -16.43
C THR A 127 -12.69 3.66 -15.04
N LEU A 128 -12.02 4.78 -14.75
CA LEU A 128 -12.16 5.50 -13.50
C LEU A 128 -13.60 5.98 -13.27
N LEU A 129 -14.18 6.65 -14.28
CA LEU A 129 -15.56 7.15 -14.22
C LEU A 129 -16.60 6.02 -14.16
N ALA A 130 -16.38 4.92 -14.89
CA ALA A 130 -17.25 3.75 -14.86
C ALA A 130 -17.29 3.07 -13.48
N ALA A 131 -16.19 3.16 -12.70
CA ALA A 131 -16.12 2.64 -11.35
C ALA A 131 -16.84 3.52 -10.31
N ASP A 132 -17.22 4.75 -10.66
CA ASP A 132 -17.99 5.69 -9.84
C ASP A 132 -17.40 5.88 -8.42
N PRO A 133 -16.14 6.31 -8.27
CA PRO A 133 -15.57 6.64 -6.96
C PRO A 133 -16.15 7.94 -6.42
N GLN A 134 -16.22 8.08 -5.10
CA GLN A 134 -16.61 9.33 -4.44
C GLN A 134 -15.44 10.32 -4.36
N VAL A 135 -14.22 9.82 -4.40
CA VAL A 135 -12.99 10.62 -4.34
C VAL A 135 -11.83 9.85 -5.00
N VAL A 136 -10.97 10.57 -5.70
CA VAL A 136 -9.66 10.09 -6.13
C VAL A 136 -8.64 10.58 -5.12
N ILE A 137 -7.83 9.66 -4.58
CA ILE A 137 -6.82 9.98 -3.57
C ILE A 137 -5.43 9.77 -4.15
N ASP A 138 -4.67 10.85 -4.24
CA ASP A 138 -3.25 10.81 -4.55
C ASP A 138 -2.43 10.80 -3.26
N LEU A 139 -1.42 9.93 -3.20
CA LEU A 139 -0.59 9.68 -2.02
C LEU A 139 0.87 9.54 -2.45
N GLY A 140 1.77 10.07 -1.65
CA GLY A 140 3.22 9.98 -1.87
C GLY A 140 3.95 11.28 -1.55
N ASP A 141 5.04 11.51 -2.27
CA ASP A 141 5.85 12.71 -2.14
C ASP A 141 5.26 13.90 -2.89
N LYS A 142 5.48 15.08 -2.33
CA LYS A 142 5.09 16.34 -2.97
C LYS A 142 5.98 16.63 -4.18
N LYS A 143 5.36 16.75 -5.36
CA LYS A 143 6.02 17.08 -6.62
C LYS A 143 5.70 18.51 -7.06
N GLY A 144 6.51 19.12 -7.95
CA GLY A 144 6.43 20.54 -8.31
C GLY A 144 5.01 21.08 -8.57
N ASP A 145 4.47 20.87 -9.77
CA ASP A 145 3.22 21.53 -10.22
C ASP A 145 1.94 20.71 -9.98
N MET A 146 1.93 19.87 -8.92
CA MET A 146 0.80 18.97 -8.62
C MET A 146 -0.55 19.67 -8.46
N THR A 147 -0.57 20.89 -7.94
CA THR A 147 -1.83 21.62 -7.72
C THR A 147 -2.60 21.79 -9.01
N GLU A 148 -1.93 22.24 -10.08
CA GLU A 148 -2.56 22.44 -11.38
C GLU A 148 -3.03 21.14 -12.01
N ASP A 149 -2.22 20.08 -11.90
CA ASP A 149 -2.55 18.75 -12.43
C ASP A 149 -3.79 18.15 -11.74
N LEU A 150 -3.86 18.26 -10.40
CA LEU A 150 -4.99 17.73 -9.63
C LEU A 150 -6.28 18.54 -9.85
N ASP A 151 -6.18 19.87 -9.96
CA ASP A 151 -7.30 20.73 -10.29
C ASP A 151 -7.85 20.44 -11.69
N ALA A 152 -6.96 20.28 -12.66
CA ALA A 152 -7.33 19.92 -14.03
C ALA A 152 -8.01 18.54 -14.10
N LEU A 153 -7.49 17.55 -13.38
CA LEU A 153 -8.11 16.23 -13.29
C LEU A 153 -9.50 16.32 -12.67
N GLN A 154 -9.62 17.01 -11.51
CA GLN A 154 -10.89 17.19 -10.81
C GLN A 154 -11.94 17.87 -11.71
N GLU A 155 -11.55 18.93 -12.44
CA GLU A 155 -12.45 19.60 -13.40
C GLU A 155 -12.87 18.67 -14.53
N GLN A 156 -11.94 17.86 -15.05
CA GLN A 156 -12.21 16.94 -16.16
C GLN A 156 -13.16 15.81 -15.79
N ILE A 157 -13.01 15.23 -14.59
CA ILE A 157 -13.79 14.05 -14.18
C ILE A 157 -15.04 14.41 -13.37
N GLY A 158 -15.11 15.63 -12.78
CA GLY A 158 -16.20 16.06 -11.92
C GLY A 158 -16.28 15.33 -10.57
N ILE A 159 -15.19 14.65 -10.15
CA ILE A 159 -15.07 13.92 -8.90
C ILE A 159 -13.98 14.60 -8.06
N PRO A 160 -14.16 14.78 -6.75
CA PRO A 160 -13.12 15.32 -5.88
C PRO A 160 -11.79 14.59 -6.02
N VAL A 161 -10.68 15.33 -6.12
CA VAL A 161 -9.31 14.80 -6.17
C VAL A 161 -8.50 15.46 -5.08
N ILE A 162 -7.95 14.67 -4.15
CA ILE A 162 -7.16 15.16 -3.03
C ILE A 162 -5.75 14.58 -3.03
N PHE A 163 -4.81 15.32 -2.47
CA PHE A 163 -3.45 14.88 -2.21
C PHE A 163 -3.17 14.81 -0.71
N ILE A 164 -2.63 13.67 -0.26
CA ILE A 164 -2.13 13.49 1.11
C ILE A 164 -0.65 13.11 1.03
N GLU A 165 0.22 13.96 1.58
CA GLU A 165 1.65 13.70 1.65
C GLU A 165 1.91 12.46 2.51
N ALA A 166 2.60 11.47 1.94
CA ALA A 166 2.76 10.12 2.51
C ALA A 166 4.12 9.50 2.17
N ASP A 167 5.17 10.31 2.12
CA ASP A 167 6.55 9.82 2.22
C ASP A 167 6.81 9.27 3.63
N LEU A 168 7.92 8.62 3.86
CA LEU A 168 8.17 7.93 5.13
C LEU A 168 8.04 8.84 6.37
N PRO A 169 8.54 10.09 6.39
CA PRO A 169 8.33 11.02 7.50
C PRO A 169 6.86 11.43 7.75
N HIS A 170 6.03 11.48 6.70
CA HIS A 170 4.63 11.91 6.78
C HIS A 170 3.64 10.74 6.85
N MET A 171 4.10 9.51 6.74
CA MET A 171 3.27 8.30 6.61
C MET A 171 2.30 8.11 7.79
N ALA A 172 2.75 8.35 9.04
CA ALA A 172 1.88 8.23 10.21
C ALA A 172 0.73 9.25 10.18
N ALA A 173 1.03 10.49 9.82
CA ALA A 173 0.02 11.54 9.66
C ALA A 173 -0.95 11.21 8.51
N ALA A 174 -0.46 10.66 7.41
CA ALA A 174 -1.28 10.22 6.29
C ALA A 174 -2.27 9.13 6.70
N PHE A 175 -1.84 8.12 7.46
CA PHE A 175 -2.76 7.08 7.96
C PHE A 175 -3.82 7.63 8.92
N ARG A 176 -3.47 8.57 9.81
CA ARG A 176 -4.45 9.24 10.68
C ARG A 176 -5.44 10.07 9.87
N THR A 177 -4.97 10.81 8.88
CA THR A 177 -5.83 11.59 7.97
C THR A 177 -6.80 10.69 7.22
N LEU A 178 -6.31 9.61 6.60
CA LEU A 178 -7.14 8.63 5.92
C LEU A 178 -8.14 7.95 6.86
N GLY A 179 -7.71 7.59 8.07
CA GLY A 179 -8.58 7.02 9.10
C GLY A 179 -9.73 7.94 9.49
N GLY A 180 -9.47 9.26 9.52
CA GLY A 180 -10.50 10.27 9.80
C GLY A 180 -11.43 10.56 8.62
N LEU A 181 -10.95 10.40 7.38
CA LEU A 181 -11.73 10.64 6.17
C LEU A 181 -12.59 9.46 5.77
N LEU A 182 -12.09 8.23 5.90
CA LEU A 182 -12.76 7.03 5.41
C LEU A 182 -13.68 6.45 6.49
N SER A 183 -14.91 6.17 6.10
CA SER A 183 -15.95 5.70 7.02
C SER A 183 -15.56 4.43 7.75
N GLY A 184 -15.57 4.48 9.08
CA GLY A 184 -15.24 3.34 9.95
C GLY A 184 -13.76 2.93 9.97
N LYS A 185 -12.83 3.80 9.53
CA LYS A 185 -11.39 3.49 9.44
C LYS A 185 -10.51 4.15 10.49
N ALA A 186 -11.07 4.88 11.45
CA ALA A 186 -10.30 5.60 12.46
C ALA A 186 -9.36 4.68 13.25
N ASP A 187 -9.84 3.55 13.76
CA ASP A 187 -9.03 2.60 14.54
C ASP A 187 -7.94 1.94 13.66
N ARG A 188 -8.26 1.65 12.40
CA ARG A 188 -7.30 1.08 11.45
C ARG A 188 -6.22 2.07 11.09
N GLY A 189 -6.60 3.33 10.82
CA GLY A 189 -5.67 4.42 10.57
C GLY A 189 -4.71 4.65 11.73
N GLU A 190 -5.21 4.66 12.96
CA GLU A 190 -4.36 4.80 14.15
C GLU A 190 -3.43 3.59 14.38
N ALA A 191 -3.90 2.36 14.15
CA ALA A 191 -3.05 1.18 14.27
C ALA A 191 -1.87 1.20 13.28
N LEU A 192 -2.10 1.61 12.04
CA LEU A 192 -1.06 1.77 11.02
C LEU A 192 -0.13 2.95 11.36
N ALA A 193 -0.67 4.07 11.78
CA ALA A 193 0.11 5.22 12.21
C ALA A 193 1.02 4.90 13.40
N ALA A 194 0.51 4.19 14.41
CA ALA A 194 1.29 3.75 15.57
C ALA A 194 2.44 2.80 15.18
N LEU A 195 2.24 1.94 14.16
CA LEU A 195 3.32 1.12 13.63
C LEU A 195 4.42 1.99 12.99
N VAL A 196 4.05 3.00 12.19
CA VAL A 196 5.02 3.94 11.59
C VAL A 196 5.78 4.69 12.68
N ASP A 197 5.07 5.29 13.65
CA ASP A 197 5.69 6.03 14.75
C ASP A 197 6.68 5.15 15.55
N ARG A 198 6.29 3.90 15.85
CA ARG A 198 7.18 2.95 16.53
C ARG A 198 8.43 2.66 15.69
N THR A 199 8.27 2.50 14.37
CA THR A 199 9.37 2.22 13.45
C THR A 199 10.33 3.39 13.36
N THR A 200 9.83 4.61 13.17
CA THR A 200 10.66 5.82 13.06
C THR A 200 11.38 6.13 14.36
N THR A 201 10.67 6.07 15.49
CA THR A 201 11.28 6.28 16.84
C THR A 201 12.39 5.25 17.09
N MET A 202 12.13 3.97 16.84
CA MET A 202 13.13 2.91 17.02
C MET A 202 14.35 3.14 16.12
N ALA A 203 14.14 3.53 14.86
CA ALA A 203 15.22 3.79 13.93
C ALA A 203 16.06 5.00 14.36
N GLU A 204 15.44 6.11 14.76
CA GLU A 204 16.12 7.31 15.26
C GLU A 204 16.96 7.01 16.52
N GLU A 205 16.38 6.31 17.49
CA GLU A 205 17.07 5.93 18.72
C GLU A 205 18.26 4.99 18.48
N ASN A 206 18.15 4.11 17.49
CA ASN A 206 19.23 3.17 17.15
C ASN A 206 20.29 3.83 16.27
N ALA A 207 19.90 4.62 15.26
CA ALA A 207 20.85 5.35 14.44
C ALA A 207 21.72 6.31 15.27
N ALA A 208 21.17 6.91 16.33
CA ALA A 208 21.91 7.76 17.26
C ALA A 208 23.04 7.02 18.03
N LYS A 209 23.02 5.70 18.07
CA LYS A 209 24.07 4.87 18.71
C LYS A 209 25.21 4.53 17.73
N ILE A 210 25.01 4.78 16.43
CA ILE A 210 25.99 4.45 15.38
C ILE A 210 26.98 5.59 15.25
N THR A 211 28.23 5.34 15.64
CA THR A 211 29.33 6.29 15.51
C THR A 211 29.92 6.24 14.09
N ASP A 212 30.68 7.26 13.69
CA ASP A 212 31.23 7.34 12.33
C ASP A 212 32.12 6.14 11.95
N ASP A 213 32.84 5.57 12.93
CA ASP A 213 33.68 4.38 12.75
C ASP A 213 32.90 3.07 12.65
N MET A 214 31.62 3.08 13.03
CA MET A 214 30.69 1.95 12.87
C MET A 214 29.92 1.98 11.56
N ARG A 215 29.92 3.11 10.84
CA ARG A 215 29.12 3.26 9.63
C ARG A 215 29.53 2.30 8.54
N VAL A 216 28.58 1.51 8.06
CA VAL A 216 28.75 0.57 6.95
C VAL A 216 28.31 1.26 5.66
N ARG A 217 29.13 1.18 4.63
CA ARG A 217 28.82 1.71 3.29
C ARG A 217 28.01 0.70 2.51
N VAL A 218 26.75 1.05 2.23
CA VAL A 218 25.76 0.17 1.59
C VAL A 218 25.40 0.71 0.22
N MET A 219 25.31 -0.16 -0.76
CA MET A 219 24.75 0.12 -2.06
C MET A 219 23.52 -0.76 -2.31
N TYR A 220 22.42 -0.15 -2.75
CA TYR A 220 21.25 -0.88 -3.23
C TYR A 220 21.23 -0.83 -4.76
N THR A 221 21.07 -1.99 -5.40
CA THR A 221 21.11 -2.14 -6.85
C THR A 221 19.79 -2.64 -7.42
N THR A 222 19.43 -2.18 -8.59
CA THR A 222 18.22 -2.53 -9.33
C THR A 222 18.54 -2.82 -10.80
N GLY A 223 17.57 -3.33 -11.53
CA GLY A 223 17.73 -3.70 -12.94
C GLY A 223 18.37 -5.08 -13.13
N GLU A 224 18.18 -5.66 -14.30
CA GLU A 224 18.67 -7.01 -14.64
C GLU A 224 20.20 -7.13 -14.59
N ASP A 225 20.90 -6.04 -14.89
CA ASP A 225 22.37 -5.94 -14.86
C ASP A 225 22.92 -5.45 -13.52
N GLY A 226 22.04 -5.06 -12.57
CA GLY A 226 22.40 -4.50 -11.27
C GLY A 226 22.99 -3.09 -11.32
N LEU A 227 22.95 -2.39 -12.44
CA LEU A 227 23.56 -1.06 -12.61
C LEU A 227 22.59 0.09 -12.33
N GLY A 228 21.30 -0.20 -12.09
CA GLY A 228 20.38 0.76 -11.48
C GLY A 228 20.65 0.91 -9.98
N THR A 229 20.52 2.12 -9.42
CA THR A 229 20.78 2.35 -7.99
C THR A 229 20.04 3.57 -7.46
N ASN A 230 19.78 3.57 -6.15
CA ASN A 230 19.16 4.68 -5.44
C ASN A 230 20.26 5.48 -4.72
N ALA A 231 20.59 6.65 -5.28
CA ALA A 231 21.65 7.50 -4.74
C ALA A 231 21.26 8.16 -3.41
N ALA A 232 22.27 8.55 -2.64
CA ALA A 232 22.08 9.33 -1.41
C ALA A 232 21.23 10.58 -1.66
N GLY A 233 20.26 10.84 -0.78
CA GLY A 233 19.33 11.95 -0.92
C GLY A 233 18.16 11.70 -1.88
N SER A 234 18.05 10.51 -2.51
CA SER A 234 16.86 10.13 -3.25
C SER A 234 15.76 9.66 -2.31
N MET A 235 14.50 9.86 -2.68
CA MET A 235 13.35 9.36 -1.94
C MET A 235 13.41 7.83 -1.76
N GLN A 236 13.93 7.12 -2.76
CA GLN A 236 14.08 5.67 -2.72
C GLN A 236 15.18 5.17 -1.76
N ALA A 237 16.06 6.07 -1.29
CA ALA A 237 17.14 5.74 -0.34
C ALA A 237 16.79 6.02 1.13
N GLN A 238 15.59 6.52 1.44
CA GLN A 238 15.19 6.93 2.79
C GLN A 238 15.38 5.85 3.85
N VAL A 239 15.22 4.57 3.51
CA VAL A 239 15.45 3.46 4.45
C VAL A 239 16.92 3.39 4.86
N LEU A 240 17.86 3.59 3.93
CA LEU A 240 19.30 3.59 4.23
C LEU A 240 19.64 4.74 5.19
N ASP A 241 19.13 5.93 4.89
CA ASP A 241 19.35 7.12 5.72
C ASP A 241 18.78 6.93 7.13
N MET A 242 17.57 6.39 7.24
CA MET A 242 16.86 6.19 8.51
C MET A 242 17.56 5.15 9.41
N VAL A 243 18.12 4.10 8.82
CA VAL A 243 18.83 3.05 9.56
C VAL A 243 20.23 3.51 10.02
N GLY A 244 20.77 4.58 9.42
CA GLY A 244 22.07 5.15 9.77
C GLY A 244 23.26 4.50 9.08
N VAL A 245 23.05 3.79 7.97
CA VAL A 245 24.12 3.35 7.08
C VAL A 245 24.60 4.51 6.20
N GLU A 246 25.79 4.40 5.65
CA GLU A 246 26.28 5.33 4.62
C GLU A 246 25.86 4.80 3.25
N ASN A 247 25.04 5.56 2.50
CA ASN A 247 24.78 5.21 1.11
C ASN A 247 26.06 5.44 0.28
N ALA A 248 26.64 4.36 -0.25
CA ALA A 248 27.88 4.42 -1.00
C ALA A 248 27.76 5.18 -2.34
N VAL A 249 26.51 5.35 -2.84
CA VAL A 249 26.24 5.97 -4.12
C VAL A 249 25.97 7.46 -3.94
N VAL A 250 26.99 8.28 -4.20
CA VAL A 250 26.90 9.73 -4.19
C VAL A 250 27.13 10.24 -5.62
N VAL A 251 26.14 10.93 -6.17
CA VAL A 251 26.15 11.50 -7.53
C VAL A 251 25.70 12.96 -7.51
N GLU A 252 26.08 13.74 -8.53
CA GLU A 252 25.68 15.15 -8.63
C GLU A 252 24.18 15.29 -8.94
N ASP A 253 23.67 14.48 -9.89
CA ASP A 253 22.28 14.52 -10.34
C ASP A 253 21.52 13.32 -9.75
N VAL A 254 20.81 13.54 -8.65
CA VAL A 254 20.02 12.51 -7.97
C VAL A 254 18.69 12.31 -8.68
N SER A 255 18.42 11.07 -9.09
CA SER A 255 17.15 10.68 -9.73
C SER A 255 16.15 10.18 -8.71
N ASN A 256 14.96 10.81 -8.69
CA ASN A 256 13.77 10.32 -7.96
C ASN A 256 12.78 9.58 -8.88
N LYS A 257 13.22 9.18 -10.08
CA LYS A 257 12.40 8.37 -11.00
C LYS A 257 12.51 6.89 -10.66
N GLY A 258 11.47 6.13 -10.96
CA GLY A 258 11.50 4.67 -10.81
C GLY A 258 12.72 4.07 -11.52
N GLY A 259 13.50 3.25 -10.82
CA GLY A 259 14.79 2.72 -11.27
C GLY A 259 16.01 3.53 -10.79
N GLY A 260 15.82 4.75 -10.26
CA GLY A 260 16.90 5.56 -9.69
C GLY A 260 17.89 6.09 -10.73
N ASN A 261 19.16 6.12 -10.36
CA ASN A 261 20.29 6.46 -11.24
C ASN A 261 20.83 5.18 -11.92
N ILE A 262 21.28 5.32 -13.16
CA ILE A 262 22.04 4.27 -13.86
C ILE A 262 23.51 4.62 -13.76
N ILE A 263 24.32 3.69 -13.30
CA ILE A 263 25.77 3.85 -13.14
C ILE A 263 26.54 2.97 -14.12
N SER A 264 27.79 3.37 -14.38
CA SER A 264 28.74 2.55 -15.13
C SER A 264 29.47 1.56 -14.21
N LEU A 265 30.09 0.53 -14.79
CA LEU A 265 31.00 -0.37 -14.06
C LEU A 265 32.16 0.38 -13.41
N GLU A 266 32.69 1.44 -14.04
CA GLU A 266 33.76 2.28 -13.47
C GLU A 266 33.28 2.98 -12.20
N GLN A 267 32.07 3.54 -12.21
CA GLN A 267 31.47 4.15 -11.02
C GLN A 267 31.22 3.11 -9.92
N LEU A 268 30.75 1.91 -10.28
CA LEU A 268 30.54 0.82 -9.35
C LEU A 268 31.83 0.46 -8.61
N TYR A 269 32.96 0.33 -9.33
CA TYR A 269 34.28 0.08 -8.71
C TYR A 269 34.77 1.24 -7.84
N ASN A 270 34.48 2.50 -8.24
CA ASN A 270 34.84 3.67 -7.45
C ASN A 270 34.03 3.78 -6.15
N PHE A 271 32.77 3.34 -6.16
CA PHE A 271 31.96 3.30 -4.95
C PHE A 271 32.45 2.24 -3.96
N ASP A 272 32.83 1.05 -4.44
CA ASP A 272 33.30 -0.11 -3.68
C ASP A 272 32.63 -0.22 -2.29
N PRO A 273 31.34 -0.55 -2.24
CA PRO A 273 30.57 -0.60 -0.98
C PRO A 273 31.00 -1.79 -0.12
N ASP A 274 30.83 -1.67 1.20
CA ASP A 274 31.04 -2.77 2.14
C ASP A 274 29.97 -3.86 2.02
N VAL A 275 28.75 -3.47 1.67
CA VAL A 275 27.60 -4.33 1.51
C VAL A 275 26.82 -3.94 0.24
N ILE A 276 26.39 -4.94 -0.53
CA ILE A 276 25.51 -4.75 -1.69
C ILE A 276 24.18 -5.43 -1.44
N LEU A 277 23.11 -4.68 -1.68
CA LEU A 277 21.72 -5.14 -1.62
C LEU A 277 21.17 -5.19 -3.06
N PHE A 278 20.63 -6.32 -3.45
CA PHE A 278 20.08 -6.54 -4.80
C PHE A 278 18.55 -6.55 -4.76
N ALA A 279 17.92 -5.86 -5.67
CA ALA A 279 16.49 -5.99 -5.89
C ALA A 279 16.16 -7.38 -6.45
N ASP A 280 14.94 -7.84 -6.20
CA ASP A 280 14.40 -9.04 -6.84
C ASP A 280 14.46 -8.93 -8.38
N GLY A 281 14.84 -10.03 -9.05
CA GLY A 281 15.04 -10.05 -10.49
C GLY A 281 16.32 -9.36 -11.00
N SER A 282 17.23 -8.95 -10.09
CA SER A 282 18.56 -8.43 -10.44
C SER A 282 19.59 -9.57 -10.61
N ILE A 283 20.86 -9.22 -10.77
CA ILE A 283 21.99 -10.14 -10.99
C ILE A 283 22.34 -11.02 -9.77
N TYR A 284 21.66 -10.91 -8.65
CA TYR A 284 22.00 -11.57 -7.38
C TYR A 284 22.41 -13.05 -7.53
N SER A 285 21.62 -13.83 -8.27
CA SER A 285 21.84 -15.29 -8.40
C SER A 285 23.10 -15.67 -9.19
N THR A 286 23.62 -14.78 -10.01
CA THR A 286 24.77 -15.01 -10.91
C THR A 286 25.95 -14.10 -10.60
N VAL A 287 25.83 -13.21 -9.62
CA VAL A 287 26.81 -12.14 -9.33
C VAL A 287 28.21 -12.67 -9.02
N THR A 288 28.34 -13.85 -8.43
CA THR A 288 29.64 -14.47 -8.12
C THR A 288 30.36 -15.02 -9.34
N ASP A 289 29.61 -15.37 -10.40
CA ASP A 289 30.15 -15.90 -11.65
C ASP A 289 30.41 -14.79 -12.66
N ASP A 290 29.88 -13.60 -12.42
CA ASP A 290 30.13 -12.43 -13.25
C ASP A 290 31.51 -11.84 -12.99
N SER A 291 32.31 -11.71 -14.04
CA SER A 291 33.73 -11.27 -13.95
C SER A 291 33.90 -9.83 -13.49
N ALA A 292 32.89 -8.97 -13.68
CA ALA A 292 32.92 -7.60 -13.19
C ALA A 292 32.52 -7.53 -11.72
N TRP A 293 31.42 -8.17 -11.34
CA TRP A 293 30.90 -8.11 -9.98
C TRP A 293 31.73 -8.90 -8.95
N SER A 294 32.27 -10.06 -9.34
CA SER A 294 33.04 -10.93 -8.45
C SER A 294 34.31 -10.29 -7.85
N GLN A 295 34.80 -9.21 -8.45
CA GLN A 295 35.98 -8.48 -7.96
C GLN A 295 35.68 -7.46 -6.86
N LEU A 296 34.41 -7.10 -6.69
CA LEU A 296 34.02 -6.16 -5.61
C LEU A 296 34.23 -6.77 -4.22
N THR A 297 34.67 -5.92 -3.29
CA THR A 297 34.94 -6.34 -1.91
C THR A 297 33.73 -7.01 -1.27
N ALA A 298 32.54 -6.43 -1.41
CA ALA A 298 31.30 -6.99 -0.88
C ALA A 298 30.99 -8.40 -1.43
N ILE A 299 31.20 -8.62 -2.72
CA ILE A 299 30.92 -9.92 -3.36
C ILE A 299 31.94 -10.97 -2.93
N SER A 300 33.24 -10.63 -3.02
CA SER A 300 34.34 -11.56 -2.67
C SER A 300 34.33 -11.97 -1.20
N THR A 301 33.79 -11.13 -0.31
CA THR A 301 33.66 -11.41 1.13
C THR A 301 32.29 -11.95 1.55
N GLY A 302 31.37 -12.16 0.59
CA GLY A 302 30.04 -12.70 0.85
C GLY A 302 29.05 -11.72 1.50
N LYS A 303 29.35 -10.41 1.51
CA LYS A 303 28.51 -9.36 2.08
C LYS A 303 27.54 -8.79 1.03
N TYR A 304 26.74 -9.64 0.45
CA TYR A 304 25.70 -9.26 -0.52
C TYR A 304 24.42 -10.04 -0.26
N TYR A 305 23.29 -9.38 -0.41
CA TYR A 305 21.98 -9.90 -0.01
C TYR A 305 20.92 -9.50 -1.04
N GLU A 306 19.90 -10.33 -1.18
CA GLU A 306 18.71 -9.98 -1.95
C GLU A 306 17.69 -9.32 -1.01
N VAL A 307 17.14 -8.19 -1.40
CA VAL A 307 16.09 -7.50 -0.63
C VAL A 307 14.80 -8.31 -0.68
N PRO A 308 14.13 -8.59 0.45
CA PRO A 308 12.85 -9.27 0.41
C PRO A 308 11.86 -8.50 -0.48
N GLY A 309 11.21 -9.23 -1.42
CA GLY A 309 10.44 -8.61 -2.52
C GLY A 309 8.93 -8.76 -2.43
N SER A 310 8.37 -9.49 -1.48
CA SER A 310 6.94 -9.80 -1.43
C SER A 310 6.21 -9.17 -0.25
N PRO A 311 4.95 -8.72 -0.40
CA PRO A 311 4.27 -8.49 -1.68
C PRO A 311 4.88 -7.34 -2.48
N TYR A 312 5.72 -6.52 -1.86
CA TYR A 312 6.46 -5.40 -2.45
C TYR A 312 7.89 -5.41 -1.93
N ASN A 313 8.83 -4.90 -2.73
CA ASN A 313 10.22 -4.78 -2.31
C ASN A 313 10.34 -3.89 -1.06
N TRP A 314 11.08 -4.36 -0.04
CA TRP A 314 11.09 -3.71 1.27
C TRP A 314 11.88 -2.39 1.33
N LEU A 315 12.71 -2.09 0.36
CA LEU A 315 13.45 -0.83 0.33
C LEU A 315 12.78 0.22 -0.57
N SER A 316 12.30 -0.22 -1.74
CA SER A 316 11.82 0.69 -2.76
C SER A 316 11.06 -0.10 -3.84
N GLY A 317 10.31 0.57 -4.70
CA GLY A 317 9.69 -0.06 -5.85
C GLY A 317 8.23 -0.49 -5.70
N PRO A 318 7.33 0.47 -5.54
CA PRO A 318 7.53 1.90 -5.28
C PRO A 318 7.87 2.20 -3.82
N PRO A 319 8.49 3.36 -3.51
CA PRO A 319 8.73 3.79 -2.14
C PRO A 319 7.39 4.15 -1.47
N SER A 320 7.00 3.36 -0.47
CA SER A 320 5.73 3.48 0.23
C SER A 320 5.82 2.80 1.60
N MET A 321 4.69 2.35 2.15
CA MET A 321 4.62 1.66 3.44
C MET A 321 5.46 0.37 3.56
N ASN A 322 5.87 -0.23 2.44
CA ASN A 322 6.81 -1.36 2.38
C ASN A 322 8.17 -1.01 2.99
N MET A 323 8.57 0.28 2.95
CA MET A 323 9.81 0.76 3.58
C MET A 323 9.83 0.57 5.10
N ILE A 324 8.68 0.45 5.74
CA ILE A 324 8.57 0.08 7.17
C ILE A 324 9.27 -1.26 7.44
N LEU A 325 8.99 -2.27 6.60
CA LEU A 325 9.68 -3.56 6.70
C LEU A 325 11.18 -3.43 6.44
N GLY A 326 11.53 -2.59 5.46
CA GLY A 326 12.93 -2.30 5.11
C GLY A 326 13.74 -1.74 6.27
N VAL A 327 13.16 -0.83 7.07
CA VAL A 327 13.83 -0.24 8.24
C VAL A 327 14.13 -1.31 9.29
N TRP A 328 13.15 -2.18 9.62
CA TRP A 328 13.33 -3.27 10.56
C TRP A 328 14.38 -4.27 10.06
N TRP A 329 14.24 -4.70 8.79
CA TRP A 329 15.12 -5.69 8.18
C TRP A 329 16.56 -5.20 8.04
N LEU A 330 16.77 -4.02 7.43
CA LEU A 330 18.10 -3.51 7.14
C LEU A 330 18.87 -3.18 8.43
N GLY A 331 18.18 -2.61 9.42
CA GLY A 331 18.76 -2.34 10.73
C GLY A 331 19.29 -3.62 11.38
N ASN A 332 18.48 -4.67 11.45
CA ASN A 332 18.88 -5.95 12.01
C ASN A 332 19.99 -6.64 11.18
N LEU A 333 19.94 -6.54 9.84
CA LEU A 333 20.95 -7.11 8.96
C LEU A 333 22.33 -6.48 9.16
N ILE A 334 22.39 -5.14 9.22
CA ILE A 334 23.67 -4.40 9.23
C ILE A 334 24.21 -4.21 10.66
N TYR A 335 23.34 -3.94 11.62
CA TYR A 335 23.69 -3.62 13.01
C TYR A 335 22.93 -4.51 14.02
N PRO A 336 23.08 -5.85 13.98
CA PRO A 336 22.27 -6.76 14.78
C PRO A 336 22.43 -6.57 16.30
N GLU A 337 23.53 -5.98 16.78
CA GLU A 337 23.75 -5.69 18.21
C GLU A 337 23.02 -4.40 18.65
N ILE A 338 22.67 -3.52 17.73
CA ILE A 338 21.95 -2.27 17.99
C ILE A 338 20.46 -2.45 17.72
N TYR A 339 20.10 -3.09 16.60
CA TYR A 339 18.77 -3.46 16.18
C TYR A 339 18.49 -4.91 16.61
N ASP A 340 18.61 -5.15 17.93
CA ASP A 340 18.53 -6.49 18.55
C ASP A 340 17.09 -6.91 18.79
N TYR A 341 16.51 -7.61 17.80
CA TYR A 341 15.19 -8.23 17.87
C TYR A 341 15.12 -9.47 16.96
N ASP A 342 14.17 -10.36 17.30
CA ASP A 342 13.89 -11.54 16.45
C ASP A 342 13.18 -11.14 15.17
N MET A 343 13.91 -11.19 14.05
CA MET A 343 13.41 -10.78 12.74
C MET A 343 12.27 -11.67 12.24
N GLN A 344 12.22 -12.95 12.65
CA GLN A 344 11.12 -13.84 12.31
C GLN A 344 9.80 -13.36 12.92
N THR A 345 9.79 -13.13 14.23
CA THR A 345 8.63 -12.62 14.97
C THR A 345 8.21 -11.24 14.43
N MET A 346 9.20 -10.37 14.19
CA MET A 346 8.93 -9.03 13.68
C MET A 346 8.29 -9.07 12.28
N THR A 347 8.78 -9.91 11.37
CA THR A 347 8.19 -10.06 10.04
C THR A 347 6.74 -10.51 10.11
N GLN A 348 6.43 -11.48 10.98
CA GLN A 348 5.04 -11.94 11.19
C GLN A 348 4.13 -10.82 11.71
N GLU A 349 4.60 -10.03 12.68
CA GLU A 349 3.85 -8.89 13.22
C GLU A 349 3.59 -7.82 12.16
N LEU A 350 4.60 -7.48 11.36
CA LEU A 350 4.50 -6.48 10.30
C LEU A 350 3.50 -6.89 9.22
N TYR A 351 3.56 -8.13 8.74
CA TYR A 351 2.61 -8.64 7.73
C TYR A 351 1.18 -8.67 8.23
N LYS A 352 0.98 -9.10 9.49
CA LYS A 352 -0.33 -9.08 10.14
C LYS A 352 -0.85 -7.66 10.27
N THR A 353 -0.01 -6.71 10.65
CA THR A 353 -0.42 -5.31 10.82
C THR A 353 -0.66 -4.62 9.50
N LEU A 354 0.19 -4.79 8.48
CA LEU A 354 0.07 -4.09 7.21
C LEU A 354 -1.02 -4.67 6.31
N TRP A 355 -1.12 -6.00 6.21
CA TRP A 355 -2.01 -6.66 5.25
C TRP A 355 -3.03 -7.63 5.87
N GLY A 356 -3.02 -7.80 7.20
CA GLY A 356 -3.89 -8.77 7.87
C GLY A 356 -3.48 -10.23 7.59
N TYR A 357 -2.28 -10.47 7.07
CA TYR A 357 -1.80 -11.79 6.69
C TYR A 357 -0.96 -12.43 7.82
N GLU A 358 -1.32 -13.62 8.24
CA GLU A 358 -0.59 -14.38 9.26
C GLU A 358 0.45 -15.30 8.61
N LEU A 359 1.70 -14.82 8.54
CA LEU A 359 2.82 -15.61 8.01
C LEU A 359 3.12 -16.83 8.89
N SER A 360 3.29 -17.99 8.28
CA SER A 360 3.93 -19.14 8.91
C SER A 360 5.45 -18.95 9.05
N SER A 361 6.08 -19.74 9.90
CA SER A 361 7.55 -19.71 10.06
C SER A 361 8.28 -20.13 8.79
N GLU A 362 7.70 -21.03 8.01
CA GLU A 362 8.22 -21.48 6.72
C GLU A 362 8.19 -20.35 5.68
N GLU A 363 7.10 -19.59 5.62
CA GLU A 363 6.99 -18.44 4.72
C GLU A 363 7.98 -17.33 5.08
N VAL A 364 8.16 -17.02 6.38
CA VAL A 364 9.19 -16.07 6.82
C VAL A 364 10.58 -16.56 6.42
N THR A 365 10.87 -17.84 6.61
CA THR A 365 12.17 -18.43 6.22
C THR A 365 12.39 -18.29 4.71
N ALA A 366 11.36 -18.51 3.91
CA ALA A 366 11.44 -18.35 2.45
C ALA A 366 11.66 -16.88 2.05
N LEU A 367 10.93 -15.93 2.67
CA LEU A 367 11.08 -14.50 2.43
C LEU A 367 12.49 -13.98 2.75
N LEU A 368 13.10 -14.48 3.84
CA LEU A 368 14.39 -14.03 4.32
C LEU A 368 15.57 -14.88 3.82
N GLY A 369 15.35 -15.90 2.98
CA GLY A 369 16.33 -16.92 2.61
C GLY A 369 17.64 -16.37 2.03
N ASN A 370 17.56 -15.33 1.20
CA ASN A 370 18.70 -14.62 0.60
C ASN A 370 19.02 -13.28 1.29
N SER A 371 18.33 -12.99 2.37
CA SER A 371 18.23 -11.66 3.01
C SER A 371 18.71 -11.65 4.45
N THR A 372 19.39 -12.71 4.90
CA THR A 372 19.94 -12.83 6.26
C THR A 372 21.46 -12.93 6.24
N LEU A 373 22.10 -12.69 7.40
CA LEU A 373 23.54 -12.87 7.53
C LEU A 373 23.92 -14.30 7.13
N LYS A 374 24.79 -14.41 6.13
CA LYS A 374 25.33 -15.70 5.69
C LYS A 374 26.22 -16.24 6.79
N ALA A 375 26.08 -17.53 7.13
CA ALA A 375 27.05 -18.19 8.01
C ALA A 375 28.45 -17.97 7.40
N ALA A 376 29.40 -17.51 8.22
CA ALA A 376 30.78 -17.37 7.77
C ALA A 376 31.22 -18.68 7.13
N ALA A 377 31.71 -18.63 5.91
CA ALA A 377 32.28 -19.80 5.24
C ALA A 377 33.41 -20.29 6.11
N GLN A 378 33.25 -21.52 6.67
CA GLN A 378 34.24 -22.17 7.52
C GLN A 378 35.47 -22.61 6.72
#